data_96e69af92c253797b03b7adab588f7f5
#
_entry.id   96e69af92c253797b03b7adab588f7f5
#
_cell.length_a   1.000
_cell.length_b   1.000
_cell.length_c   1.000
_cell.angle_alpha   90.00
_cell.angle_beta   90.00
_cell.angle_gamma   90.00
#
_symmetry.space_group_name_H-M   'P 1'
#
loop_
_entity.id
_entity.type
_entity.pdbx_description
1 polymer ?
#
loop_
_entity_poly.entity_id
_entity_poly.type
_entity_poly.pdbx_seq_one_letter_code
_entity_poly.pdbx_strand_id
1 'polypeptide(L)'
;MTKNNLKIVKTDDKKQKELKEKSKSLEAAISQIDQNFGKGSVMRLGQQQALDIESVSTGSLSLDLALGIGGLPKGRIIEIYGPESSGKTTLALQVVAEAQKAGGICAFVDAEHALDPVSVSYTHLTLPTIYSV
;
A
#
# COMPACT_ATOMS: atom_id res chain seq x y z
N MET A 1 37.77 -17.33 -42.38
CA MET A 1 36.88 -16.45 -41.57
C MET A 1 35.60 -17.19 -41.32
N THR A 2 35.05 -17.11 -40.09
CA THR A 2 33.77 -17.70 -39.63
C THR A 2 33.84 -19.14 -39.08
N LYS A 3 34.30 -19.30 -37.83
CA LYS A 3 34.01 -20.48 -36.99
C LYS A 3 33.79 -20.21 -35.52
N ASN A 4 33.53 -18.97 -35.10
CA ASN A 4 33.43 -18.62 -33.64
C ASN A 4 32.03 -18.32 -33.12
N ASN A 5 30.98 -18.30 -33.97
CA ASN A 5 29.62 -17.90 -33.50
C ASN A 5 28.74 -19.08 -33.04
N LEU A 6 29.12 -20.32 -33.26
CA LEU A 6 28.29 -21.49 -32.92
C LEU A 6 28.46 -22.01 -31.49
N LYS A 7 29.46 -21.53 -30.73
CA LYS A 7 29.68 -21.96 -29.35
C LYS A 7 28.90 -21.15 -28.29
N ILE A 8 28.53 -19.90 -28.58
CA ILE A 8 27.83 -19.01 -27.65
C ILE A 8 26.35 -19.40 -27.50
N VAL A 9 25.71 -19.80 -28.61
CA VAL A 9 24.27 -20.16 -28.61
C VAL A 9 23.99 -21.48 -27.84
N LYS A 10 24.90 -22.42 -27.83
CA LYS A 10 24.72 -23.70 -27.12
C LYS A 10 24.85 -23.59 -25.60
N THR A 11 25.51 -22.55 -25.08
CA THR A 11 25.70 -22.35 -23.65
C THR A 11 24.46 -21.69 -23.01
N ASP A 12 23.79 -20.83 -23.76
CA ASP A 12 22.57 -20.16 -23.26
C ASP A 12 21.37 -21.12 -23.23
N ASP A 13 21.23 -21.99 -24.23
CA ASP A 13 20.16 -22.99 -24.26
C ASP A 13 20.26 -24.02 -23.13
N LYS A 14 21.48 -24.42 -22.77
CA LYS A 14 21.72 -25.36 -21.67
C LYS A 14 21.41 -24.73 -20.31
N LYS A 15 21.78 -23.48 -20.13
CA LYS A 15 21.53 -22.71 -18.92
C LYS A 15 20.02 -22.39 -18.73
N GLN A 16 19.32 -22.12 -19.83
CA GLN A 16 17.87 -21.92 -19.81
C GLN A 16 17.11 -23.24 -19.51
N LYS A 17 17.60 -24.36 -19.97
CA LYS A 17 17.00 -25.68 -19.70
C LYS A 17 17.17 -26.08 -18.23
N GLU A 18 18.35 -25.88 -17.66
CA GLU A 18 18.61 -26.09 -16.22
C GLU A 18 17.79 -25.17 -15.31
N LEU A 19 17.59 -23.93 -15.71
CA LEU A 19 16.73 -22.98 -14.99
C LEU A 19 15.25 -23.40 -15.00
N LYS A 20 14.76 -23.90 -16.14
CA LYS A 20 13.40 -24.43 -16.27
C LYS A 20 13.18 -25.70 -15.46
N GLU A 21 14.17 -26.58 -15.39
CA GLU A 21 14.10 -27.81 -14.58
C GLU A 21 14.11 -27.48 -13.08
N LYS A 22 14.94 -26.54 -12.65
CA LYS A 22 14.97 -26.05 -11.26
C LYS A 22 13.67 -25.38 -10.86
N SER A 23 13.06 -24.58 -11.75
CA SER A 23 11.77 -23.94 -11.43
C SER A 23 10.64 -24.96 -11.30
N LYS A 24 10.60 -26.00 -12.15
CA LYS A 24 9.62 -27.09 -12.04
C LYS A 24 9.78 -27.91 -10.75
N SER A 25 11.02 -28.21 -10.38
CA SER A 25 11.29 -28.94 -9.14
C SER A 25 10.89 -28.10 -7.90
N LEU A 26 11.10 -26.79 -7.94
CA LEU A 26 10.68 -25.88 -6.88
C LEU A 26 9.15 -25.78 -6.78
N GLU A 27 8.45 -25.72 -7.91
CA GLU A 27 6.98 -25.73 -7.93
C GLU A 27 6.38 -27.02 -7.40
N ALA A 28 6.98 -28.15 -7.75
CA ALA A 28 6.56 -29.44 -7.22
C ALA A 28 6.76 -29.53 -5.70
N ALA A 29 7.89 -29.03 -5.19
CA ALA A 29 8.16 -28.99 -3.74
C ALA A 29 7.18 -28.07 -2.99
N ILE A 30 6.89 -26.89 -3.53
CA ILE A 30 5.89 -25.97 -2.95
C ILE A 30 4.51 -26.62 -2.92
N SER A 31 4.08 -27.27 -4.01
CA SER A 31 2.80 -27.97 -4.08
C SER A 31 2.70 -29.11 -3.07
N GLN A 32 3.77 -29.83 -2.81
CA GLN A 32 3.84 -30.87 -1.78
C GLN A 32 3.69 -30.31 -0.37
N ILE A 33 4.30 -29.15 -0.10
CA ILE A 33 4.19 -28.49 1.20
C ILE A 33 2.75 -27.96 1.39
N ASP A 34 2.15 -27.36 0.38
CA ASP A 34 0.77 -26.89 0.42
C ASP A 34 -0.24 -28.03 0.63
N GLN A 35 0.02 -29.22 0.10
CA GLN A 35 -0.80 -30.42 0.33
C GLN A 35 -0.67 -30.94 1.78
N ASN A 36 0.52 -30.92 2.34
CA ASN A 36 0.77 -31.49 3.66
C ASN A 36 0.43 -30.54 4.82
N PHE A 37 0.60 -29.24 4.62
CA PHE A 37 0.48 -28.23 5.67
C PHE A 37 -0.64 -27.21 5.44
N GLY A 38 -1.36 -27.29 4.33
CA GLY A 38 -2.42 -26.39 3.93
C GLY A 38 -1.97 -25.31 2.95
N LYS A 39 -2.91 -24.82 2.14
CA LYS A 39 -2.65 -23.77 1.14
C LYS A 39 -2.16 -22.49 1.81
N GLY A 40 -1.07 -21.95 1.31
CA GLY A 40 -0.49 -20.70 1.82
C GLY A 40 0.56 -20.90 2.91
N SER A 41 0.95 -22.14 3.23
CA SER A 41 2.05 -22.44 4.18
C SER A 41 3.41 -21.95 3.69
N VAL A 42 3.58 -21.78 2.39
CA VAL A 42 4.79 -21.25 1.77
C VAL A 42 4.42 -20.21 0.72
N MET A 43 5.08 -19.05 0.76
CA MET A 43 4.95 -18.02 -0.25
C MET A 43 6.32 -17.66 -0.83
N ARG A 44 6.40 -17.43 -2.13
CA ARG A 44 7.60 -16.88 -2.76
C ARG A 44 7.76 -15.42 -2.40
N LEU A 45 8.95 -15.00 -2.00
CA LEU A 45 9.28 -13.58 -1.87
C LEU A 45 9.04 -12.88 -3.23
N GLY A 46 8.20 -11.85 -3.24
CA GLY A 46 7.81 -11.12 -4.45
C GLY A 46 6.50 -11.59 -5.10
N GLN A 47 5.91 -12.69 -4.66
CA GLN A 47 4.53 -13.10 -5.00
C GLN A 47 3.53 -12.61 -3.94
N GLN A 48 3.68 -11.40 -3.46
CA GLN A 48 2.58 -10.77 -2.74
C GLN A 48 1.46 -10.54 -3.76
N GLN A 49 0.39 -11.30 -3.64
CA GLN A 49 -0.91 -10.79 -4.07
C GLN A 49 -1.04 -9.46 -3.32
N ALA A 50 -1.18 -8.37 -4.06
CA ALA A 50 -1.53 -7.10 -3.47
C ALA A 50 -2.77 -7.38 -2.60
N LEU A 51 -2.58 -7.38 -1.28
CA LEU A 51 -3.69 -7.46 -0.35
C LEU A 51 -4.59 -6.29 -0.74
N ASP A 52 -5.82 -6.58 -1.12
CA ASP A 52 -6.82 -5.56 -1.41
C ASP A 52 -7.17 -4.88 -0.07
N ILE A 53 -6.29 -3.96 0.34
CA ILE A 53 -6.42 -3.23 1.59
C ILE A 53 -7.32 -2.04 1.29
N GLU A 54 -8.52 -2.04 1.86
CA GLU A 54 -9.37 -0.86 1.81
C GLU A 54 -8.63 0.35 2.38
N SER A 55 -8.65 1.44 1.64
CA SER A 55 -7.97 2.68 2.01
C SER A 55 -8.92 3.88 1.94
N VAL A 56 -8.52 4.95 2.61
CA VAL A 56 -9.13 6.28 2.52
C VAL A 56 -8.13 7.19 1.83
N SER A 57 -8.53 7.85 0.75
CA SER A 57 -7.69 8.82 0.06
C SER A 57 -7.23 9.93 1.02
N THR A 58 -6.01 10.38 0.85
CA THR A 58 -5.48 11.55 1.57
C THR A 58 -5.92 12.88 0.94
N GLY A 59 -6.59 12.83 -0.22
CA GLY A 59 -6.91 14.00 -1.02
C GLY A 59 -5.74 14.52 -1.87
N SER A 60 -4.56 13.92 -1.72
CA SER A 60 -3.37 14.20 -2.52
C SER A 60 -3.02 13.00 -3.38
N LEU A 61 -3.21 13.11 -4.70
CA LEU A 61 -2.90 12.03 -5.64
C LEU A 61 -1.46 11.56 -5.54
N SER A 62 -0.52 12.48 -5.37
CA SER A 62 0.91 12.15 -5.27
C SER A 62 1.22 11.35 -4.00
N LEU A 63 0.58 11.69 -2.88
CA LEU A 63 0.74 10.96 -1.63
C LEU A 63 0.06 9.59 -1.69
N ASP A 64 -1.12 9.50 -2.24
CA ASP A 64 -1.86 8.25 -2.42
C ASP A 64 -1.09 7.25 -3.30
N LEU A 65 -0.45 7.74 -4.38
CA LEU A 65 0.44 6.93 -5.22
C LEU A 65 1.71 6.50 -4.46
N ALA A 66 2.30 7.38 -3.68
CA ALA A 66 3.50 7.07 -2.89
C ALA A 66 3.24 6.02 -1.80
N LEU A 67 2.04 6.01 -1.22
CA LEU A 67 1.62 5.01 -0.24
C LEU A 67 1.37 3.61 -0.87
N GLY A 68 1.18 3.55 -2.19
CA GLY A 68 1.06 2.30 -2.95
C GLY A 68 -0.28 1.56 -2.82
N ILE A 69 -1.15 1.98 -1.91
CA ILE A 69 -2.49 1.40 -1.69
C ILE A 69 -3.64 2.38 -1.98
N GLY A 70 -3.31 3.55 -2.55
CA GLY A 70 -4.29 4.57 -2.91
C GLY A 70 -4.80 5.42 -1.74
N GLY A 71 -4.09 5.46 -0.62
CA GLY A 71 -4.45 6.26 0.55
C GLY A 71 -3.99 5.65 1.86
N LEU A 72 -4.62 6.05 2.96
CA LEU A 72 -4.36 5.50 4.29
C LEU A 72 -5.17 4.22 4.53
N PRO A 73 -4.55 3.15 5.08
CA PRO A 73 -5.22 1.87 5.28
C PRO A 73 -6.34 1.97 6.32
N LYS A 74 -7.52 1.44 6.02
CA LYS A 74 -8.61 1.32 6.98
C LYS A 74 -8.29 0.30 8.08
N GLY A 75 -8.82 0.54 9.28
CA GLY A 75 -8.65 -0.38 10.42
C GLY A 75 -7.24 -0.40 11.00
N ARG A 76 -6.43 0.62 10.75
CA ARG A 76 -5.07 0.78 11.30
C ARG A 76 -4.94 2.09 12.05
N ILE A 77 -4.04 2.09 13.03
CA ILE A 77 -3.59 3.32 13.70
C ILE A 77 -2.49 3.92 12.83
N ILE A 78 -2.62 5.20 12.49
CA ILE A 78 -1.68 5.92 11.64
C ILE A 78 -1.13 7.08 12.44
N GLU A 79 0.17 7.14 12.59
CA GLU A 79 0.88 8.24 13.23
C GLU A 79 1.41 9.21 12.18
N ILE A 80 1.09 10.51 12.33
CA ILE A 80 1.59 11.58 11.49
C ILE A 80 2.47 12.49 12.35
N TYR A 81 3.74 12.52 12.08
CA TYR A 81 4.71 13.32 12.84
C TYR A 81 5.57 14.20 11.94
N GLY A 82 6.14 15.23 12.53
CA GLY A 82 6.99 16.20 11.81
C GLY A 82 7.11 17.51 12.60
N PRO A 83 7.91 18.46 12.13
CA PRO A 83 8.09 19.77 12.75
C PRO A 83 6.78 20.57 12.80
N GLU A 84 6.76 21.63 13.59
CA GLU A 84 5.67 22.59 13.60
C GLU A 84 5.43 23.19 12.21
N SER A 85 4.18 23.55 11.93
CA SER A 85 3.78 24.15 10.63
C SER A 85 4.06 23.29 9.39
N SER A 86 4.30 21.97 9.55
CA SER A 86 4.53 21.03 8.44
C SER A 86 3.26 20.52 7.74
N GLY A 87 2.07 20.95 8.17
CA GLY A 87 0.81 20.55 7.56
C GLY A 87 0.20 19.25 8.11
N LYS A 88 0.65 18.74 9.27
CA LYS A 88 0.10 17.52 9.89
C LYS A 88 -1.41 17.57 10.09
N THR A 89 -1.88 18.64 10.73
CA THR A 89 -3.31 18.87 10.99
C THR A 89 -4.08 19.05 9.69
N THR A 90 -3.52 19.77 8.72
CA THR A 90 -4.13 19.95 7.39
C THR A 90 -4.33 18.60 6.70
N LEU A 91 -3.32 17.73 6.74
CA LEU A 91 -3.43 16.39 6.17
C LEU A 91 -4.50 15.55 6.88
N ALA A 92 -4.53 15.57 8.22
CA ALA A 92 -5.54 14.85 9.00
C ALA A 92 -6.96 15.32 8.66
N LEU A 93 -7.18 16.62 8.57
CA LEU A 93 -8.47 17.20 8.19
C LEU A 93 -8.87 16.83 6.75
N GLN A 94 -7.90 16.81 5.82
CA GLN A 94 -8.16 16.42 4.44
C GLN A 94 -8.59 14.95 4.35
N VAL A 95 -7.95 14.05 5.11
CA VAL A 95 -8.36 12.63 5.19
C VAL A 95 -9.78 12.49 5.75
N VAL A 96 -10.11 13.27 6.78
CA VAL A 96 -11.48 13.31 7.34
C VAL A 96 -12.49 13.75 6.27
N ALA A 97 -12.16 14.78 5.48
CA ALA A 97 -13.02 15.25 4.41
C ALA A 97 -13.23 14.17 3.31
N GLU A 98 -12.17 13.49 2.89
CA GLU A 98 -12.28 12.41 1.91
C GLU A 98 -13.09 11.23 2.45
N ALA A 99 -12.91 10.86 3.73
CA ALA A 99 -13.72 9.84 4.37
C ALA A 99 -15.21 10.21 4.42
N GLN A 100 -15.54 11.47 4.71
CA GLN A 100 -16.92 11.97 4.72
C GLN A 100 -17.54 11.99 3.31
N LYS A 101 -16.78 12.40 2.28
CA LYS A 101 -17.24 12.33 0.88
C LYS A 101 -17.56 10.89 0.47
N ALA A 102 -16.87 9.91 1.02
CA ALA A 102 -17.15 8.48 0.84
C ALA A 102 -18.34 7.98 1.68
N GLY A 103 -19.03 8.85 2.41
CA GLY A 103 -20.17 8.51 3.26
C GLY A 103 -19.82 8.02 4.67
N GLY A 104 -18.55 8.14 5.07
CA GLY A 104 -18.08 7.76 6.40
C GLY A 104 -18.46 8.77 7.48
N ILE A 105 -18.64 8.28 8.72
CA ILE A 105 -18.81 9.13 9.92
C ILE A 105 -17.44 9.29 10.56
N CYS A 106 -17.02 10.53 10.78
CA CYS A 106 -15.71 10.85 11.34
C CYS A 106 -15.86 11.64 12.64
N ALA A 107 -14.92 11.42 13.56
CA ALA A 107 -14.76 12.21 14.78
C ALA A 107 -13.35 12.80 14.81
N PHE A 108 -13.23 14.03 15.22
CA PHE A 108 -11.95 14.70 15.41
C PHE A 108 -11.84 15.16 16.88
N VAL A 109 -10.76 14.77 17.54
CA VAL A 109 -10.46 15.17 18.92
C VAL A 109 -9.29 16.14 18.89
N ASP A 110 -9.54 17.38 19.28
CA ASP A 110 -8.53 18.43 19.33
C ASP A 110 -8.17 18.73 20.80
N ALA A 111 -7.06 18.12 21.25
CA ALA A 111 -6.57 18.31 22.62
C ALA A 111 -5.86 19.64 22.83
N GLU A 112 -5.41 20.30 21.75
CA GLU A 112 -4.69 21.57 21.80
C GLU A 112 -5.62 22.78 21.70
N HIS A 113 -6.89 22.57 21.36
CA HIS A 113 -7.88 23.63 21.09
C HIS A 113 -7.41 24.67 20.05
N ALA A 114 -6.59 24.20 19.08
CA ALA A 114 -6.00 25.04 18.05
C ALA A 114 -6.88 25.18 16.80
N LEU A 115 -7.93 24.36 16.67
CA LEU A 115 -8.85 24.35 15.54
C LEU A 115 -10.00 25.33 15.76
N ASP A 116 -10.14 26.29 14.83
CA ASP A 116 -11.34 27.08 14.71
C ASP A 116 -12.33 26.38 13.76
N PRO A 117 -13.50 25.90 14.27
CA PRO A 117 -14.49 25.20 13.46
C PRO A 117 -15.00 26.03 12.26
N VAL A 118 -15.07 27.34 12.43
CA VAL A 118 -15.53 28.26 11.38
C VAL A 118 -14.50 28.31 10.24
N SER A 119 -13.24 28.47 10.56
CA SER A 119 -12.14 28.49 9.60
C SER A 119 -12.03 27.16 8.82
N VAL A 120 -12.25 26.03 9.50
CA VAL A 120 -12.23 24.69 8.89
C VAL A 120 -13.37 24.51 7.90
N SER A 121 -14.56 25.06 8.16
CA SER A 121 -15.72 24.93 7.26
C SER A 121 -15.55 25.72 5.95
N TYR A 122 -14.76 26.79 5.95
CA TYR A 122 -14.47 27.59 4.73
C TYR A 122 -13.43 26.96 3.80
N THR A 123 -12.64 26.00 4.27
CA THR A 123 -11.54 25.40 3.52
C THR A 123 -11.89 24.05 2.86
N HIS A 124 -13.10 23.88 2.36
CA HIS A 124 -13.60 22.66 1.68
C HIS A 124 -14.01 21.48 2.56
N LEU A 125 -14.10 21.68 3.87
CA LEU A 125 -14.50 20.65 4.83
C LEU A 125 -15.93 20.92 5.28
N THR A 126 -16.90 20.22 4.75
CA THR A 126 -18.20 20.10 5.38
C THR A 126 -18.07 19.13 6.56
N LEU A 127 -17.64 19.64 7.71
CA LEU A 127 -17.61 18.85 8.94
C LEU A 127 -19.01 18.86 9.56
N PRO A 128 -19.80 17.78 9.49
CA PRO A 128 -21.15 17.78 10.05
C PRO A 128 -21.16 17.79 11.57
N THR A 129 -20.08 17.43 12.26
CA THR A 129 -20.05 17.46 13.73
C THR A 129 -18.62 17.42 14.26
N ILE A 130 -18.14 18.53 14.81
CA ILE A 130 -16.95 18.58 15.65
C ILE A 130 -17.44 18.56 17.09
N TYR A 131 -17.11 17.51 17.84
CA TYR A 131 -17.20 17.54 19.30
C TYR A 131 -15.80 17.83 19.83
N SER A 132 -15.60 19.00 20.42
CA SER A 132 -14.47 19.27 21.30
C SER A 132 -14.81 18.73 22.69
N VAL A 133 -13.96 17.90 23.25
CA VAL A 133 -14.01 17.49 24.65
C VAL A 133 -13.05 18.36 25.44
#